data_71fb155235d31751009ca91bec23790f
#
_entry.id   71fb155235d31751009ca91bec23790f
#
_cell.length_a   1.000
_cell.length_b   1.000
_cell.length_c   1.000
_cell.angle_alpha   90.00
_cell.angle_beta   90.00
_cell.angle_gamma   90.00
#
_symmetry.space_group_name_H-M   'P 1'
#
loop_
_entity.id
_entity.type
_entity.pdbx_description
1 polymer ?
#
loop_
_entity_poly.entity_id
_entity_poly.type
_entity_poly.pdbx_seq_one_letter_code
_entity_poly.pdbx_strand_id
1 'polypeptide(L)'
;MLNSIGLQNIGIEACISEMAPLWARWDVPVLVNIAADTVEEFGEMARMLDGVPGISGLELNISCPNVDQGGIEIGQDVGASARATRAAVRNTDLPVIVKITPNVTDPVALALACESEGAAAICAINT
;
A
#
# COMPACT_ATOMS: atom_id res chain seq x y z
N MET A 1 6.12 8.41 17.71
CA MET A 1 4.81 8.79 18.30
C MET A 1 3.98 7.51 18.46
N LEU A 2 3.37 7.29 19.59
CA LEU A 2 2.41 6.19 19.76
C LEU A 2 1.00 6.71 19.46
N ASN A 3 0.23 5.94 18.69
CA ASN A 3 -1.17 6.23 18.41
C ASN A 3 -1.97 4.93 18.28
N SER A 4 -3.29 5.06 18.31
CA SER A 4 -4.25 3.96 18.19
C SER A 4 -5.51 4.44 17.47
N ILE A 5 -5.31 5.27 16.45
CA ILE A 5 -6.41 5.95 15.74
C ILE A 5 -7.17 4.99 14.82
N GLY A 6 -6.50 3.98 14.27
CA GLY A 6 -7.05 3.07 13.27
C GLY A 6 -7.04 3.66 11.86
N LEU A 7 -7.70 2.98 10.93
CA LEU A 7 -7.73 3.31 9.52
C LEU A 7 -9.15 3.64 9.05
N GLN A 8 -9.78 4.63 9.69
CA GLN A 8 -11.10 5.11 9.23
C GLN A 8 -10.98 5.71 7.84
N ASN A 9 -11.79 5.21 6.91
CA ASN A 9 -11.78 5.66 5.52
C ASN A 9 -13.14 5.42 4.86
N ILE A 10 -13.32 5.97 3.66
CA ILE A 10 -14.57 5.87 2.90
C ILE A 10 -14.72 4.56 2.10
N GLY A 11 -13.68 3.74 2.05
CA GLY A 11 -13.61 2.54 1.21
C GLY A 11 -13.24 2.82 -0.24
N ILE A 12 -12.79 1.75 -0.92
CA ILE A 12 -12.23 1.86 -2.28
C ILE A 12 -13.26 2.26 -3.33
N GLU A 13 -14.49 1.80 -3.19
CA GLU A 13 -15.58 2.10 -4.13
C GLU A 13 -15.94 3.59 -4.09
N ALA A 14 -16.09 4.18 -2.90
CA ALA A 14 -16.33 5.60 -2.75
C ALA A 14 -15.10 6.43 -3.14
N CYS A 15 -13.89 5.94 -2.90
CA CYS A 15 -12.66 6.57 -3.38
C CYS A 15 -12.69 6.72 -4.92
N ILE A 16 -13.05 5.66 -5.64
CA ILE A 16 -13.13 5.66 -7.10
C ILE A 16 -14.28 6.52 -7.62
N SER A 17 -15.47 6.40 -7.03
CA SER A 17 -16.68 7.05 -7.55
C SER A 17 -16.84 8.51 -7.14
N GLU A 18 -16.33 8.90 -5.96
CA GLU A 18 -16.55 10.24 -5.40
C GLU A 18 -15.27 11.09 -5.39
N MET A 19 -14.13 10.50 -5.02
CA MET A 19 -12.90 11.28 -4.82
C MET A 19 -12.05 11.37 -6.09
N ALA A 20 -11.86 10.29 -6.82
CA ALA A 20 -11.03 10.29 -8.01
C ALA A 20 -11.49 11.28 -9.09
N PRO A 21 -12.81 11.49 -9.35
CA PRO A 21 -13.28 12.52 -10.28
C PRO A 21 -12.92 13.95 -9.85
N LEU A 22 -12.79 14.20 -8.56
CA LEU A 22 -12.32 15.49 -8.03
C LEU A 22 -10.82 15.65 -8.26
N TRP A 23 -10.04 14.61 -7.93
CA TRP A 23 -8.59 14.61 -8.10
C TRP A 23 -8.16 14.71 -9.57
N ALA A 24 -8.95 14.17 -10.49
CA ALA A 24 -8.70 14.30 -11.92
C ALA A 24 -8.70 15.74 -12.44
N ARG A 25 -9.20 16.70 -11.63
CA ARG A 25 -9.20 18.14 -11.94
C ARG A 25 -8.05 18.90 -11.30
N TRP A 26 -7.25 18.23 -10.47
CA TRP A 26 -6.15 18.87 -9.77
C TRP A 26 -4.87 18.84 -10.61
N ASP A 27 -4.08 19.89 -10.49
CA ASP A 27 -2.76 20.01 -11.14
C ASP A 27 -1.64 19.36 -10.31
N VAL A 28 -1.99 18.53 -9.33
CA VAL A 28 -1.06 17.81 -8.48
C VAL A 28 -1.31 16.30 -8.56
N PRO A 29 -0.25 15.48 -8.55
CA PRO A 29 -0.41 14.03 -8.51
C PRO A 29 -0.99 13.59 -7.17
N VAL A 30 -1.90 12.62 -7.22
CA VAL A 30 -2.51 12.02 -6.04
C VAL A 30 -2.05 10.58 -5.91
N LEU A 31 -1.48 10.25 -4.77
CA LEU A 31 -1.15 8.88 -4.38
C LEU A 31 -2.23 8.36 -3.43
N VAL A 32 -2.78 7.20 -3.75
CA VAL A 32 -3.78 6.55 -2.89
C VAL A 32 -3.07 5.60 -1.94
N ASN A 33 -3.20 5.84 -0.63
CA ASN A 33 -2.73 4.92 0.39
C ASN A 33 -3.75 3.79 0.57
N ILE A 34 -3.33 2.56 0.33
CA ILE A 34 -4.16 1.36 0.48
C ILE A 34 -3.64 0.49 1.62
N ALA A 35 -4.58 -0.08 2.37
CA ALA A 35 -4.31 -0.99 3.47
C ALA A 35 -5.21 -2.22 3.33
N ALA A 36 -4.67 -3.39 3.59
CA ALA A 36 -5.34 -4.66 3.43
C ALA A 36 -4.98 -5.62 4.56
N ASP A 37 -5.86 -6.57 4.82
CA ASP A 37 -5.66 -7.60 5.83
C ASP A 37 -4.92 -8.82 5.26
N THR A 38 -4.91 -8.98 3.94
CA THR A 38 -4.22 -10.08 3.23
C THR A 38 -3.35 -9.58 2.09
N VAL A 39 -2.40 -10.42 1.67
CA VAL A 39 -1.53 -10.14 0.51
C VAL A 39 -2.34 -10.03 -0.79
N GLU A 40 -3.35 -10.87 -0.94
CA GLU A 40 -4.21 -10.94 -2.12
C GLU A 40 -5.03 -9.66 -2.30
N GLU A 41 -5.54 -9.11 -1.21
CA GLU A 41 -6.32 -7.87 -1.24
C GLU A 41 -5.53 -6.66 -1.73
N PHE A 42 -4.22 -6.60 -1.47
CA PHE A 42 -3.37 -5.56 -2.08
C PHE A 42 -3.38 -5.63 -3.61
N GLY A 43 -3.33 -6.84 -4.17
CA GLY A 43 -3.43 -7.05 -5.61
C GLY A 43 -4.80 -6.67 -6.18
N GLU A 44 -5.87 -7.03 -5.48
CA GLU A 44 -7.24 -6.69 -5.89
C GLU A 44 -7.47 -5.18 -5.88
N MET A 45 -7.07 -4.49 -4.82
CA MET A 45 -7.17 -3.04 -4.74
C MET A 45 -6.33 -2.34 -5.79
N ALA A 46 -5.11 -2.81 -6.03
CA ALA A 46 -4.25 -2.26 -7.08
C ALA A 46 -4.93 -2.37 -8.46
N ARG A 47 -5.55 -3.52 -8.76
CA ARG A 47 -6.30 -3.73 -10.00
C ARG A 47 -7.53 -2.82 -10.12
N MET A 48 -8.24 -2.60 -9.01
CA MET A 48 -9.43 -1.72 -9.00
C MET A 48 -9.08 -0.26 -9.24
N LEU A 49 -7.89 0.17 -8.80
CA LEU A 49 -7.41 1.56 -8.91
C LEU A 49 -6.65 1.81 -10.22
N ASP A 50 -6.28 0.73 -10.93
CA ASP A 50 -5.53 0.85 -12.18
C ASP A 50 -6.34 1.58 -13.26
N GLY A 51 -5.70 2.55 -13.93
CA GLY A 51 -6.34 3.32 -14.98
C GLY A 51 -7.46 4.28 -14.53
N VAL A 52 -7.71 4.43 -13.23
CA VAL A 52 -8.71 5.38 -12.71
C VAL A 52 -8.19 6.81 -12.85
N PRO A 53 -8.88 7.70 -13.61
CA PRO A 53 -8.46 9.08 -13.77
C PRO A 53 -8.38 9.81 -12.43
N GLY A 54 -7.29 10.57 -12.21
CA GLY A 54 -7.05 11.30 -10.97
C GLY A 54 -6.16 10.57 -9.98
N ILE A 55 -5.80 9.30 -10.24
CA ILE A 55 -4.87 8.52 -9.42
C ILE A 55 -3.55 8.42 -10.17
N SER A 56 -2.46 8.83 -9.50
CA SER A 56 -1.12 8.90 -10.08
C SER A 56 -0.17 7.82 -9.55
N GLY A 57 -0.54 7.15 -8.48
CA GLY A 57 0.24 6.07 -7.88
C GLY A 57 -0.42 5.50 -6.64
N LEU A 58 0.13 4.40 -6.15
CA LEU A 58 -0.35 3.69 -4.96
C LEU A 58 0.72 3.69 -3.88
N GLU A 59 0.32 3.90 -2.63
CA GLU A 59 1.17 3.68 -1.46
C GLU A 59 0.62 2.50 -0.66
N LEU A 60 1.37 1.40 -0.56
CA LEU A 60 1.00 0.24 0.23
C LEU A 60 1.32 0.50 1.71
N ASN A 61 0.32 0.52 2.55
CA ASN A 61 0.49 0.53 4.00
C ASN A 61 0.58 -0.91 4.52
N ILE A 62 1.79 -1.46 4.57
CA ILE A 62 2.03 -2.83 5.04
C ILE A 62 2.09 -2.97 6.56
N SER A 63 1.90 -1.86 7.32
CA SER A 63 1.79 -1.89 8.78
C SER A 63 0.42 -2.34 9.28
N CYS A 64 -0.41 -2.93 8.41
CA CYS A 64 -1.69 -3.51 8.79
C CYS A 64 -1.52 -4.93 9.33
N PRO A 65 -2.32 -5.34 10.32
CA PRO A 65 -2.28 -6.68 10.86
C PRO A 65 -2.68 -7.70 9.78
N ASN A 66 -1.87 -8.76 9.63
CA ASN A 66 -2.18 -9.89 8.78
C ASN A 66 -3.11 -10.87 9.52
N VAL A 67 -4.36 -10.96 9.12
CA VAL A 67 -5.36 -11.83 9.75
C VAL A 67 -4.98 -13.31 9.64
N ASP A 68 -4.39 -13.71 8.51
CA ASP A 68 -3.97 -15.10 8.24
C ASP A 68 -2.78 -15.55 9.13
N GLN A 69 -2.03 -14.61 9.68
CA GLN A 69 -0.88 -14.88 10.55
C GLN A 69 -1.12 -14.46 12.01
N GLY A 70 -2.37 -14.46 12.46
CA GLY A 70 -2.70 -14.19 13.85
C GLY A 70 -2.52 -12.74 14.28
N GLY A 71 -2.63 -11.78 13.34
CA GLY A 71 -2.58 -10.35 13.61
C GLY A 71 -1.16 -9.74 13.60
N ILE A 72 -0.15 -10.48 13.16
CA ILE A 72 1.19 -9.92 12.92
C ILE A 72 1.12 -9.01 11.69
N GLU A 73 1.67 -7.81 11.78
CA GLU A 73 1.73 -6.89 10.63
C GLU A 73 2.46 -7.53 9.46
N ILE A 74 1.91 -7.40 8.25
CA ILE A 74 2.55 -7.87 7.00
C ILE A 74 3.97 -7.31 6.90
N GLY A 75 4.16 -6.04 7.30
CA GLY A 75 5.43 -5.35 7.30
C GLY A 75 6.49 -5.88 8.26
N GLN A 76 6.13 -6.74 9.21
CA GLN A 76 7.10 -7.37 10.11
C GLN A 76 7.78 -8.60 9.50
N ASP A 77 7.21 -9.18 8.45
CA ASP A 77 7.76 -10.30 7.70
C ASP A 77 8.24 -9.85 6.31
N VAL A 78 9.54 -9.99 6.06
CA VAL A 78 10.17 -9.59 4.79
C VAL A 78 9.54 -10.33 3.60
N GLY A 79 9.24 -11.62 3.76
CA GLY A 79 8.62 -12.43 2.72
C GLY A 79 7.17 -12.02 2.44
N ALA A 80 6.37 -11.73 3.47
CA ALA A 80 5.00 -11.24 3.32
C ALA A 80 4.98 -9.87 2.64
N SER A 81 5.87 -8.97 3.03
CA SER A 81 6.04 -7.65 2.40
C SER A 81 6.40 -7.74 0.93
N ALA A 82 7.34 -8.62 0.58
CA ALA A 82 7.70 -8.90 -0.81
C ALA A 82 6.50 -9.43 -1.60
N ARG A 83 5.73 -10.37 -1.05
CA ARG A 83 4.52 -10.92 -1.71
C ARG A 83 3.45 -9.85 -1.91
N ALA A 84 3.18 -9.01 -0.90
CA ALA A 84 2.21 -7.91 -1.01
C ALA A 84 2.63 -6.91 -2.09
N THR A 85 3.90 -6.53 -2.12
CA THR A 85 4.48 -5.67 -3.15
C THR A 85 4.30 -6.28 -4.53
N ARG A 86 4.68 -7.55 -4.70
CA ARG A 86 4.52 -8.30 -5.96
C ARG A 86 3.05 -8.36 -6.39
N ALA A 87 2.14 -8.64 -5.46
CA ALA A 87 0.71 -8.73 -5.75
C ALA A 87 0.17 -7.40 -6.31
N ALA A 88 0.54 -6.27 -5.70
CA ALA A 88 0.16 -4.95 -6.19
C ALA A 88 0.79 -4.63 -7.55
N VAL A 89 2.13 -4.73 -7.67
CA VAL A 89 2.88 -4.40 -8.90
C VAL A 89 2.39 -5.18 -10.12
N ARG A 90 1.98 -6.43 -9.95
CA ARG A 90 1.47 -7.25 -11.06
C ARG A 90 0.07 -6.89 -11.53
N ASN A 91 -0.65 -6.09 -10.76
CA ASN A 91 -2.05 -5.78 -11.01
C ASN A 91 -2.30 -4.30 -11.36
N THR A 92 -1.26 -3.49 -11.55
CA THR A 92 -1.38 -2.09 -11.94
C THR A 92 -0.16 -1.63 -12.74
N ASP A 93 -0.38 -0.69 -13.64
CA ASP A 93 0.69 0.07 -14.32
C ASP A 93 1.10 1.33 -13.54
N LEU A 94 0.39 1.65 -12.45
CA LEU A 94 0.72 2.78 -11.58
C LEU A 94 2.00 2.52 -10.79
N PRO A 95 2.81 3.54 -10.50
CA PRO A 95 3.94 3.40 -9.59
C PRO A 95 3.46 2.98 -8.20
N VAL A 96 4.09 1.95 -7.65
CA VAL A 96 3.80 1.40 -6.33
C VAL A 96 4.89 1.83 -5.36
N ILE A 97 4.50 2.54 -4.31
CA ILE A 97 5.34 2.95 -3.20
C ILE A 97 5.02 2.03 -2.01
N VAL A 98 6.03 1.57 -1.28
CA VAL A 98 5.81 0.74 -0.09
C VAL A 98 6.17 1.53 1.16
N LYS A 99 5.18 1.77 2.02
CA LYS A 99 5.38 2.44 3.31
C LYS A 99 5.70 1.40 4.37
N ILE A 100 7.00 1.36 4.74
CA ILE A 100 7.53 0.37 5.68
C ILE A 100 7.25 0.74 7.14
N THR A 101 7.14 -0.28 7.99
CA THR A 101 6.98 -0.13 9.44
C THR A 101 8.34 0.04 10.13
N PRO A 102 8.41 0.79 11.26
CA PRO A 102 9.61 0.83 12.10
C PRO A 102 9.79 -0.43 12.97
N ASN A 103 8.75 -1.28 13.07
CA ASN A 103 8.69 -2.42 13.98
C ASN A 103 9.33 -3.68 13.36
N VAL A 104 10.51 -3.54 12.78
CA VAL A 104 11.26 -4.62 12.14
C VAL A 104 12.71 -4.63 12.63
N THR A 105 13.32 -5.80 12.63
CA THR A 105 14.73 -5.96 13.02
C THR A 105 15.67 -5.36 11.98
N ASP A 106 15.34 -5.50 10.71
CA ASP A 106 16.17 -5.03 9.58
C ASP A 106 15.30 -4.33 8.51
N PRO A 107 15.14 -3.00 8.63
CA PRO A 107 14.37 -2.24 7.64
C PRO A 107 15.04 -2.17 6.26
N VAL A 108 16.37 -2.38 6.21
CA VAL A 108 17.10 -2.40 4.93
C VAL A 108 16.75 -3.67 4.14
N ALA A 109 16.79 -4.82 4.80
CA ALA A 109 16.38 -6.08 4.16
C ALA A 109 14.94 -6.02 3.67
N LEU A 110 14.04 -5.42 4.45
CA LEU A 110 12.64 -5.19 4.07
C LEU A 110 12.53 -4.31 2.81
N ALA A 111 13.21 -3.17 2.81
CA ALA A 111 13.20 -2.25 1.67
C ALA A 111 13.73 -2.90 0.39
N LEU A 112 14.87 -3.60 0.48
CA LEU A 112 15.47 -4.31 -0.65
C LEU A 112 14.56 -5.42 -1.19
N ALA A 113 13.86 -6.13 -0.32
CA ALA A 113 12.91 -7.15 -0.74
C ALA A 113 11.72 -6.54 -1.52
N CYS A 114 11.17 -5.42 -1.05
CA CYS A 114 10.13 -4.70 -1.77
C CYS A 114 10.63 -4.12 -3.10
N GLU A 115 11.83 -3.54 -3.12
CA GLU A 115 12.45 -3.04 -4.35
C GLU A 115 12.62 -4.17 -5.39
N SER A 116 13.09 -5.34 -4.97
CA SER A 116 13.27 -6.50 -5.86
C SER A 116 11.97 -7.01 -6.49
N GLU A 117 10.84 -6.72 -5.89
CA GLU A 117 9.50 -7.05 -6.40
C GLU A 117 8.88 -5.92 -7.24
N GLY A 118 9.61 -4.85 -7.49
CA GLY A 118 9.21 -3.78 -8.40
C GLY A 118 8.60 -2.55 -7.73
N ALA A 119 8.79 -2.37 -6.42
CA ALA A 119 8.43 -1.11 -5.78
C ALA A 119 9.19 0.06 -6.43
N ALA A 120 8.45 1.10 -6.84
CA ALA A 120 9.02 2.29 -7.46
C ALA A 120 9.71 3.20 -6.43
N ALA A 121 9.30 3.12 -5.16
CA ALA A 121 9.88 3.86 -4.06
C ALA A 121 9.56 3.20 -2.71
N ILE A 122 10.33 3.57 -1.71
CA ILE A 122 10.10 3.21 -0.31
C ILE A 122 9.76 4.47 0.48
N CYS A 123 8.65 4.44 1.20
CA CYS A 123 8.28 5.48 2.16
C CYS A 123 8.74 5.07 3.56
N ALA A 124 9.74 5.75 4.09
CA ALA A 124 10.25 5.54 5.44
C ALA A 124 9.79 6.71 6.31
N ILE A 125 9.00 6.44 7.29
CA ILE A 125 8.41 5.21 7.81
C ILE A 125 7.04 5.51 8.39
N ASN A 126 6.27 4.44 8.68
CA ASN A 126 5.02 4.57 9.42
C ASN A 126 5.29 4.98 10.90
N THR A 127 4.26 5.43 11.59
CA THR A 127 4.37 5.84 13.02
C THR A 127 4.38 4.66 13.97
#